data_fc09ba74416033f6a7b81e7b1d87bbf6
#
_entry.id   fc09ba74416033f6a7b81e7b1d87bbf6
#
_cell.length_a   1.000
_cell.length_b   1.000
_cell.length_c   1.000
_cell.angle_alpha   90.00
_cell.angle_beta   90.00
_cell.angle_gamma   90.00
#
_symmetry.space_group_name_H-M   'P 1'
#
loop_
_entity.id
_entity.type
_entity.pdbx_description
1 polymer ?
#
loop_
_entity_poly.entity_id
_entity_poly.type
_entity_poly.pdbx_seq_one_letter_code
_entity_poly.pdbx_strand_id
1 'polypeptide(L)'
;YTTIGDTWCDFETARKGYEYYKTEGIGYVLGAGVVGIDIDHCRNVNDKDKVISIVNKINSYTEISQSGDGIHILAKGNLENGSRRGNGVEIYGEGRFFALTGKLAKVNGIIRNTLEERHEEVNALIKELFKDKIGKYVSCENTISRLSDNEVIEHAINSANGQIFKLLYDGKWQGMYESQSNADLAFANYLAFWTNKDFAQMDRIFRQSGLYREKYDRKTRDTTYGALLLEEAIRATKDT
;
A
#
# COMPACT_ATOMS: atom_id res chain seq x y z
N TYR A 1 11.26 13.86 -2.49
CA TYR A 1 10.31 12.72 -2.60
C TYR A 1 9.28 12.84 -1.49
N THR A 2 8.00 12.83 -1.82
CA THR A 2 6.89 13.10 -0.91
C THR A 2 6.72 12.11 0.25
N THR A 3 7.35 10.95 0.17
CA THR A 3 7.26 9.88 1.19
C THR A 3 8.53 9.71 2.03
N ILE A 4 9.51 10.64 1.93
CA ILE A 4 10.73 10.64 2.75
C ILE A 4 10.51 11.56 3.95
N GLY A 5 10.48 11.00 5.16
CA GLY A 5 10.18 11.70 6.42
C GLY A 5 11.05 12.93 6.68
N ASP A 6 12.32 12.89 6.31
CA ASP A 6 13.26 14.01 6.48
C ASP A 6 12.87 15.27 5.67
N THR A 7 11.95 15.13 4.72
CA THR A 7 11.44 16.25 3.90
C THR A 7 10.11 16.81 4.42
N TRP A 8 9.56 16.25 5.49
CA TRP A 8 8.29 16.70 6.07
C TRP A 8 8.52 17.80 7.09
N CYS A 9 7.51 18.61 7.28
CA CYS A 9 7.53 19.68 8.27
C CYS A 9 6.12 19.85 8.88
N ASP A 10 6.02 20.64 9.94
CA ASP A 10 4.72 21.02 10.50
C ASP A 10 3.93 21.93 9.54
N PHE A 11 2.63 22.06 9.81
CA PHE A 11 1.73 22.85 8.98
C PHE A 11 2.15 24.32 8.85
N GLU A 12 2.65 24.96 9.93
CA GLU A 12 3.04 26.37 9.89
C GLU A 12 4.27 26.59 9.01
N THR A 13 5.22 25.67 9.03
CA THR A 13 6.39 25.70 8.15
C THR A 13 5.96 25.46 6.68
N ALA A 14 5.09 24.49 6.44
CA ALA A 14 4.53 24.23 5.11
C ALA A 14 3.75 25.45 4.57
N ARG A 15 2.93 26.10 5.41
CA ARG A 15 2.18 27.31 5.07
C ARG A 15 3.10 28.48 4.70
N LYS A 16 4.14 28.72 5.49
CA LYS A 16 5.15 29.75 5.17
C LYS A 16 5.87 29.45 3.85
N GLY A 17 6.23 28.19 3.63
CA GLY A 17 6.82 27.74 2.37
C GLY A 17 5.89 27.95 1.18
N TYR A 18 4.63 27.58 1.31
CA TYR A 18 3.60 27.83 0.32
C TYR A 18 3.48 29.32 -0.06
N GLU A 19 3.42 30.19 0.93
CA GLU A 19 3.34 31.64 0.74
C GLU A 19 4.60 32.22 0.08
N TYR A 20 5.78 31.77 0.50
CA TYR A 20 7.07 32.26 0.04
C TYR A 20 7.41 31.79 -1.38
N TYR A 21 7.29 30.48 -1.62
CA TYR A 21 7.68 29.87 -2.92
C TYR A 21 6.56 29.89 -3.96
N LYS A 22 5.35 30.35 -3.59
CA LYS A 22 4.16 30.40 -4.47
C LYS A 22 3.87 29.02 -5.10
N THR A 23 3.95 27.97 -4.30
CA THR A 23 3.64 26.59 -4.73
C THR A 23 2.14 26.44 -4.97
N GLU A 24 1.72 25.36 -5.65
CA GLU A 24 0.32 25.14 -6.03
C GLU A 24 -0.57 24.68 -4.87
N GLY A 25 0.02 24.20 -3.77
CA GLY A 25 -0.74 23.71 -2.60
C GLY A 25 0.15 23.10 -1.53
N ILE A 26 -0.49 22.59 -0.51
CA ILE A 26 0.12 21.86 0.63
C ILE A 26 -0.34 20.43 0.57
N GLY A 27 0.59 19.47 0.68
CA GLY A 27 0.30 18.05 0.79
C GLY A 27 0.33 17.58 2.25
N TYR A 28 -0.65 16.81 2.68
CA TYR A 28 -0.66 16.11 3.95
C TYR A 28 -0.22 14.66 3.75
N VAL A 29 0.85 14.24 4.41
CA VAL A 29 1.31 12.85 4.37
C VAL A 29 0.50 12.03 5.36
N LEU A 30 -0.17 10.99 4.84
CA LEU A 30 -0.99 10.10 5.66
C LEU A 30 -0.11 9.25 6.58
N GLY A 31 -0.59 9.06 7.79
CA GLY A 31 0.08 8.36 8.88
C GLY A 31 -0.38 8.90 10.23
N ALA A 32 0.27 8.47 11.31
CA ALA A 32 -0.01 8.91 12.69
C ALA A 32 -1.51 8.84 13.07
N GLY A 33 -2.19 7.80 12.61
CA GLY A 33 -3.60 7.59 12.93
C GLY A 33 -4.58 8.41 12.09
N VAL A 34 -4.16 8.92 10.92
CA VAL A 34 -5.06 9.57 9.95
C VAL A 34 -5.17 8.73 8.70
N VAL A 35 -6.40 8.43 8.33
CA VAL A 35 -6.77 7.69 7.12
C VAL A 35 -7.31 8.67 6.07
N GLY A 36 -6.88 8.51 4.83
CA GLY A 36 -7.38 9.23 3.67
C GLY A 36 -8.19 8.32 2.76
N ILE A 37 -9.35 8.79 2.32
CA ILE A 37 -10.20 8.16 1.32
C ILE A 37 -10.29 9.09 0.12
N ASP A 38 -9.91 8.58 -1.04
CA ASP A 38 -10.00 9.28 -2.31
C ASP A 38 -11.10 8.64 -3.16
N ILE A 39 -12.02 9.44 -3.64
CA ILE A 39 -13.12 9.00 -4.51
C ILE A 39 -13.02 9.77 -5.81
N ASP A 40 -12.58 9.09 -6.87
CA ASP A 40 -12.45 9.66 -8.19
C ASP A 40 -13.78 9.79 -8.93
N HIS A 41 -13.84 10.74 -9.88
CA HIS A 41 -14.93 10.90 -10.84
C HIS A 41 -16.33 11.04 -10.22
N CYS A 42 -16.45 11.82 -9.13
CA CYS A 42 -17.69 12.04 -8.39
C CYS A 42 -18.78 12.83 -9.16
N ARG A 43 -18.44 13.38 -10.31
CA ARG A 43 -19.40 14.10 -11.16
C ARG A 43 -20.28 13.17 -12.01
N ASN A 44 -19.92 11.91 -12.14
CA ASN A 44 -20.70 10.93 -12.89
C ASN A 44 -22.04 10.67 -12.18
N VAL A 45 -23.13 10.77 -12.93
CA VAL A 45 -24.52 10.63 -12.42
C VAL A 45 -24.76 9.26 -11.76
N ASN A 46 -24.06 8.22 -12.23
CA ASN A 46 -24.23 6.86 -11.74
C ASN A 46 -23.57 6.60 -10.37
N ASP A 47 -22.65 7.47 -9.93
CA ASP A 47 -21.88 7.27 -8.69
C ASP A 47 -22.34 8.18 -7.54
N LYS A 48 -23.33 9.06 -7.75
CA LYS A 48 -23.78 10.01 -6.72
C LYS A 48 -24.27 9.33 -5.45
N ASP A 49 -25.07 8.29 -5.57
CA ASP A 49 -25.62 7.58 -4.41
C ASP A 49 -24.51 6.87 -3.62
N LYS A 50 -23.53 6.30 -4.31
CA LYS A 50 -22.36 5.68 -3.70
C LYS A 50 -21.51 6.71 -2.95
N VAL A 51 -21.22 7.86 -3.57
CA VAL A 51 -20.46 8.96 -2.94
C VAL A 51 -21.17 9.45 -1.69
N ILE A 52 -22.47 9.72 -1.79
CA ILE A 52 -23.31 10.17 -0.67
C ILE A 52 -23.29 9.13 0.46
N SER A 53 -23.41 7.85 0.13
CA SER A 53 -23.37 6.75 1.10
C SER A 53 -22.02 6.71 1.84
N ILE A 54 -20.90 6.76 1.12
CA ILE A 54 -19.56 6.75 1.72
C ILE A 54 -19.34 7.96 2.61
N VAL A 55 -19.64 9.18 2.11
CA VAL A 55 -19.47 10.42 2.86
C VAL A 55 -20.33 10.45 4.11
N ASN A 56 -21.58 9.96 4.04
CA ASN A 56 -22.47 9.89 5.20
C ASN A 56 -21.98 8.86 6.23
N LYS A 57 -21.49 7.72 5.77
CA LYS A 57 -20.98 6.64 6.63
C LYS A 57 -19.76 7.07 7.41
N ILE A 58 -18.80 7.68 6.74
CA ILE A 58 -17.57 8.15 7.38
C ILE A 58 -17.82 9.42 8.20
N ASN A 59 -18.65 10.32 7.71
CA ASN A 59 -19.05 11.54 8.40
C ASN A 59 -17.89 12.28 9.10
N SER A 60 -16.84 12.60 8.34
CA SER A 60 -15.64 13.29 8.77
C SER A 60 -15.24 14.35 7.75
N TYR A 61 -14.12 15.05 7.95
CA TYR A 61 -13.64 16.10 7.06
C TYR A 61 -13.71 15.66 5.58
N THR A 62 -14.38 16.47 4.78
CA THR A 62 -14.61 16.16 3.35
C THR A 62 -14.39 17.37 2.49
N GLU A 63 -13.48 17.27 1.51
CA GLU A 63 -13.14 18.33 0.57
C GLU A 63 -13.24 17.87 -0.88
N ILE A 64 -13.27 18.83 -1.80
CA ILE A 64 -13.15 18.60 -3.24
C ILE A 64 -11.67 18.35 -3.55
N SER A 65 -11.34 17.29 -4.29
CA SER A 65 -9.97 16.98 -4.71
C SER A 65 -9.36 18.06 -5.60
N GLN A 66 -8.04 18.01 -5.79
CA GLN A 66 -7.32 19.02 -6.59
C GLN A 66 -7.83 19.09 -8.05
N SER A 67 -8.19 17.96 -8.65
CA SER A 67 -8.77 17.92 -10.00
C SER A 67 -10.13 18.61 -10.10
N GLY A 68 -10.82 18.80 -8.97
CA GLY A 68 -12.18 19.32 -8.90
C GLY A 68 -13.25 18.31 -9.31
N ASP A 69 -12.88 17.06 -9.62
CA ASP A 69 -13.77 16.00 -10.06
C ASP A 69 -13.91 14.86 -9.05
N GLY A 70 -13.10 14.84 -8.00
CA GLY A 70 -13.09 13.85 -6.94
C GLY A 70 -13.36 14.47 -5.57
N ILE A 71 -13.41 13.61 -4.56
CA ILE A 71 -13.60 13.95 -3.15
C ILE A 71 -12.53 13.27 -2.31
N HIS A 72 -11.88 14.04 -1.44
CA HIS A 72 -11.05 13.53 -0.36
C HIS A 72 -11.84 13.52 0.95
N ILE A 73 -11.77 12.42 1.69
CA ILE A 73 -12.27 12.33 3.06
C ILE A 73 -11.06 12.01 3.95
N LEU A 74 -10.89 12.76 5.02
CA LEU A 74 -9.91 12.47 6.06
C LEU A 74 -10.62 12.09 7.34
N ALA A 75 -10.14 11.05 8.03
CA ALA A 75 -10.67 10.60 9.30
C ALA A 75 -9.54 10.09 10.19
N LYS A 76 -9.72 10.17 11.52
CA LYS A 76 -8.81 9.51 12.45
C LYS A 76 -9.17 8.04 12.55
N GLY A 77 -8.15 7.18 12.56
CA GLY A 77 -8.29 5.73 12.65
C GLY A 77 -7.08 5.02 12.06
N ASN A 78 -7.11 3.70 12.11
CA ASN A 78 -6.08 2.84 11.52
C ASN A 78 -6.75 1.79 10.62
N LEU A 79 -6.02 1.35 9.60
CA LEU A 79 -6.48 0.30 8.70
C LEU A 79 -6.02 -1.07 9.23
N GLU A 80 -6.96 -1.95 9.56
CA GLU A 80 -6.67 -3.31 10.06
C GLU A 80 -5.96 -4.17 9.01
N ASN A 81 -6.24 -3.94 7.73
CA ASN A 81 -5.77 -4.78 6.62
C ASN A 81 -5.01 -3.98 5.55
N GLY A 82 -4.38 -2.86 5.94
CA GLY A 82 -3.62 -2.00 5.02
C GLY A 82 -4.49 -1.25 4.00
N SER A 83 -3.83 -0.55 3.10
CA SER A 83 -4.48 0.28 2.06
C SER A 83 -5.26 -0.56 1.04
N ARG A 84 -6.33 0.00 0.49
CA ARG A 84 -7.19 -0.65 -0.52
C ARG A 84 -7.48 0.27 -1.69
N ARG A 85 -7.58 -0.34 -2.87
CA ARG A 85 -7.90 0.37 -4.11
C ARG A 85 -8.82 -0.46 -4.99
N GLY A 86 -9.87 0.15 -5.50
CA GLY A 86 -10.78 -0.46 -6.48
C GLY A 86 -12.11 0.27 -6.58
N ASN A 87 -12.83 0.04 -7.66
CA ASN A 87 -14.15 0.59 -7.88
C ASN A 87 -14.23 2.13 -7.78
N GLY A 88 -13.16 2.86 -8.18
CA GLY A 88 -13.11 4.32 -8.08
C GLY A 88 -12.97 4.87 -6.66
N VAL A 89 -12.59 4.02 -5.68
CA VAL A 89 -12.33 4.41 -4.29
C VAL A 89 -10.95 3.89 -3.88
N GLU A 90 -10.14 4.76 -3.31
CA GLU A 90 -8.85 4.43 -2.75
C GLU A 90 -8.82 4.80 -1.27
N ILE A 91 -8.33 3.91 -0.41
CA ILE A 91 -8.26 4.11 1.04
C ILE A 91 -6.84 3.85 1.51
N TYR A 92 -6.22 4.83 2.17
CA TYR A 92 -4.84 4.81 2.60
C TYR A 92 -4.70 5.22 4.05
N GLY A 93 -3.87 4.51 4.82
CA GLY A 93 -3.49 4.86 6.19
C GLY A 93 -2.08 5.42 6.29
N GLU A 94 -1.22 5.14 5.28
CA GLU A 94 0.18 5.53 5.24
C GLU A 94 0.76 5.44 3.82
N GLY A 95 2.01 5.91 3.65
CA GLY A 95 2.74 5.79 2.38
C GLY A 95 2.17 6.61 1.22
N ARG A 96 1.27 7.53 1.50
CA ARG A 96 0.63 8.44 0.54
C ARG A 96 0.53 9.84 1.12
N PHE A 97 0.40 10.82 0.22
CA PHE A 97 0.02 12.17 0.61
C PHE A 97 -1.24 12.58 -0.15
N PHE A 98 -2.04 13.43 0.47
CA PHE A 98 -3.18 14.10 -0.16
C PHE A 98 -2.85 15.57 -0.36
N ALA A 99 -3.04 16.06 -1.58
CA ALA A 99 -2.99 17.50 -1.84
C ALA A 99 -4.25 18.13 -1.23
N LEU A 100 -4.08 18.85 -0.11
CA LEU A 100 -5.18 19.49 0.56
C LEU A 100 -5.60 20.75 -0.20
N THR A 101 -6.89 20.85 -0.51
CA THR A 101 -7.45 21.98 -1.22
C THR A 101 -8.11 22.99 -0.29
N GLY A 102 -8.55 22.56 0.89
CA GLY A 102 -9.38 23.35 1.81
C GLY A 102 -10.77 23.70 1.25
N LYS A 103 -11.11 23.18 0.05
CA LYS A 103 -12.42 23.41 -0.59
C LYS A 103 -13.43 22.42 -0.07
N LEU A 104 -14.10 22.74 1.03
CA LEU A 104 -15.07 21.85 1.65
C LEU A 104 -16.16 21.41 0.68
N ALA A 105 -16.42 20.12 0.61
CA ALA A 105 -17.46 19.55 -0.22
C ALA A 105 -18.83 19.63 0.47
N LYS A 106 -19.84 20.11 -0.25
CA LYS A 106 -21.23 20.08 0.19
C LYS A 106 -21.90 18.84 -0.39
N VAL A 107 -22.01 17.78 0.42
CA VAL A 107 -22.61 16.50 0.00
C VAL A 107 -23.96 16.33 0.68
N ASN A 108 -25.00 16.12 -0.11
CA ASN A 108 -26.39 16.04 0.36
C ASN A 108 -26.79 17.23 1.27
N GLY A 109 -26.36 18.44 0.91
CA GLY A 109 -26.66 19.66 1.67
C GLY A 109 -25.79 19.88 2.92
N ILE A 110 -24.95 18.93 3.32
CA ILE A 110 -24.14 18.95 4.54
C ILE A 110 -22.68 19.20 4.22
N ILE A 111 -22.05 20.11 4.96
CA ILE A 111 -20.60 20.36 4.95
C ILE A 111 -19.99 19.72 6.18
N ARG A 112 -18.86 19.00 5.99
CA ARG A 112 -18.12 18.33 7.05
C ARG A 112 -16.71 18.90 7.12
N ASN A 113 -16.44 19.68 8.14
CA ASN A 113 -15.19 20.45 8.31
C ASN A 113 -14.36 20.00 9.51
N THR A 114 -14.75 18.94 10.19
CA THR A 114 -14.06 18.39 11.37
C THR A 114 -13.47 17.01 11.08
N LEU A 115 -12.29 16.75 11.65
CA LEU A 115 -11.61 15.46 11.55
C LEU A 115 -12.06 14.57 12.72
N GLU A 116 -12.88 13.56 12.41
CA GLU A 116 -13.54 12.72 13.41
C GLU A 116 -12.87 11.36 13.57
N GLU A 117 -13.02 10.75 14.75
CA GLU A 117 -12.61 9.35 15.00
C GLU A 117 -13.59 8.41 14.29
N ARG A 118 -13.07 7.60 13.33
CA ARG A 118 -13.88 6.72 12.47
C ARG A 118 -13.19 5.39 12.17
N HIS A 119 -12.47 4.85 13.14
CA HIS A 119 -11.74 3.60 12.99
C HIS A 119 -12.65 2.45 12.51
N GLU A 120 -13.78 2.25 13.18
CA GLU A 120 -14.71 1.15 12.86
C GLU A 120 -15.44 1.38 11.54
N GLU A 121 -15.88 2.61 11.28
CA GLU A 121 -16.60 2.96 10.05
C GLU A 121 -15.73 2.79 8.81
N VAL A 122 -14.46 3.17 8.89
CA VAL A 122 -13.49 2.99 7.79
C VAL A 122 -13.25 1.51 7.54
N ASN A 123 -13.00 0.70 8.57
CA ASN A 123 -12.78 -0.74 8.41
C ASN A 123 -14.05 -1.48 7.95
N ALA A 124 -15.24 -1.05 8.39
CA ALA A 124 -16.51 -1.55 7.88
C ALA A 124 -16.73 -1.18 6.40
N LEU A 125 -16.35 0.04 5.99
CA LEU A 125 -16.42 0.47 4.60
C LEU A 125 -15.50 -0.37 3.72
N ILE A 126 -14.28 -0.69 4.16
CA ILE A 126 -13.36 -1.58 3.45
C ILE A 126 -14.00 -2.95 3.26
N LYS A 127 -14.54 -3.54 4.31
CA LYS A 127 -15.22 -4.83 4.23
C LYS A 127 -16.41 -4.81 3.25
N GLU A 128 -17.12 -3.71 3.16
CA GLU A 128 -18.24 -3.55 2.23
C GLU A 128 -17.82 -3.40 0.78
N LEU A 129 -16.88 -2.47 0.50
CA LEU A 129 -16.48 -2.13 -0.86
C LEU A 129 -15.58 -3.17 -1.54
N PHE A 130 -14.84 -3.95 -0.75
CA PHE A 130 -13.83 -4.87 -1.24
C PHE A 130 -14.09 -6.34 -0.87
N LYS A 131 -15.37 -6.70 -0.64
CA LYS A 131 -15.82 -8.07 -0.27
C LYS A 131 -15.25 -9.16 -1.16
N ASP A 132 -15.20 -8.94 -2.46
CA ASP A 132 -14.73 -9.95 -3.41
C ASP A 132 -13.21 -10.17 -3.37
N LYS A 133 -12.47 -9.22 -2.80
CA LYS A 133 -11.02 -9.36 -2.56
C LYS A 133 -10.70 -9.93 -1.17
N ILE A 134 -11.65 -9.84 -0.24
CA ILE A 134 -11.53 -10.41 1.11
C ILE A 134 -11.93 -11.90 1.11
N GLY A 135 -12.74 -12.35 0.16
CA GLY A 135 -13.25 -13.71 0.06
C GLY A 135 -12.24 -14.80 -0.30
N LYS A 136 -10.95 -14.46 -0.47
CA LYS A 136 -9.83 -15.41 -0.57
C LYS A 136 -8.88 -15.38 0.65
N TYR A 137 -9.12 -14.51 1.61
CA TYR A 137 -8.45 -14.56 2.90
C TYR A 137 -9.45 -15.04 3.93
N VAL A 138 -9.38 -16.31 4.25
CA VAL A 138 -10.10 -16.95 5.37
C VAL A 138 -9.86 -16.11 6.63
N SER A 139 -10.94 -15.73 7.30
CA SER A 139 -10.91 -15.16 8.64
C SER A 139 -10.17 -16.15 9.57
N CYS A 140 -8.91 -15.90 9.83
CA CYS A 140 -8.20 -16.52 10.93
C CYS A 140 -8.19 -15.52 12.09
N GLU A 141 -9.13 -15.74 13.03
CA GLU A 141 -8.93 -15.33 14.40
C GLU A 141 -7.57 -15.88 14.90
N ASN A 142 -6.74 -14.98 15.40
CA ASN A 142 -5.60 -15.21 16.29
C ASN A 142 -5.02 -16.62 16.37
N THR A 143 -4.42 -17.08 15.31
CA THR A 143 -3.23 -17.89 15.28
C THR A 143 -2.47 -17.47 14.04
N ILE A 144 -1.24 -16.99 14.19
CA ILE A 144 -0.29 -16.82 13.09
C ILE A 144 0.05 -18.24 12.61
N SER A 145 -0.84 -18.85 11.83
CA SER A 145 -0.45 -19.98 11.01
C SER A 145 0.27 -19.38 9.81
N ARG A 146 1.57 -19.19 9.95
CA ARG A 146 2.44 -18.87 8.82
C ARG A 146 2.22 -19.97 7.79
N LEU A 147 1.86 -19.59 6.58
CA LEU A 147 1.85 -20.50 5.45
C LEU A 147 3.21 -21.22 5.43
N SER A 148 3.20 -22.52 5.25
CA SER A 148 4.43 -23.27 5.02
C SER A 148 5.12 -22.79 3.74
N ASP A 149 6.41 -23.05 3.60
CA ASP A 149 7.16 -22.66 2.41
C ASP A 149 6.50 -23.18 1.12
N ASN A 150 5.96 -24.42 1.14
CA ASN A 150 5.25 -25.00 -0.01
C ASN A 150 3.95 -24.29 -0.34
N GLU A 151 3.15 -23.90 0.67
CA GLU A 151 1.92 -23.15 0.46
C GLU A 151 2.22 -21.75 -0.12
N VAL A 152 3.26 -21.07 0.37
CA VAL A 152 3.71 -19.79 -0.20
C VAL A 152 4.08 -19.96 -1.67
N ILE A 153 4.87 -20.97 -2.00
CA ILE A 153 5.29 -21.26 -3.39
C ILE A 153 4.07 -21.54 -4.28
N GLU A 154 3.15 -22.39 -3.81
CA GLU A 154 1.95 -22.77 -4.55
C GLU A 154 1.04 -21.54 -4.80
N HIS A 155 0.80 -20.72 -3.78
CA HIS A 155 0.03 -19.47 -3.90
C HIS A 155 0.68 -18.50 -4.89
N ALA A 156 2.00 -18.33 -4.82
CA ALA A 156 2.74 -17.47 -5.73
C ALA A 156 2.64 -17.96 -7.19
N ILE A 157 2.79 -19.25 -7.43
CA ILE A 157 2.67 -19.87 -8.77
C ILE A 157 1.26 -19.71 -9.35
N ASN A 158 0.22 -19.80 -8.52
CA ASN A 158 -1.18 -19.69 -8.94
C ASN A 158 -1.68 -18.24 -9.04
N SER A 159 -0.82 -17.24 -8.81
CA SER A 159 -1.17 -15.83 -8.93
C SER A 159 -1.16 -15.32 -10.38
N ALA A 160 -1.64 -14.10 -10.60
CA ALA A 160 -1.61 -13.45 -11.91
C ALA A 160 -0.20 -13.36 -12.53
N ASN A 161 0.83 -13.20 -11.70
CA ASN A 161 2.25 -13.17 -12.11
C ASN A 161 2.98 -14.51 -11.85
N GLY A 162 2.23 -15.58 -11.60
CA GLY A 162 2.77 -16.86 -11.15
C GLY A 162 3.71 -17.53 -12.17
N GLN A 163 3.52 -17.29 -13.47
CA GLN A 163 4.43 -17.80 -14.49
C GLN A 163 5.84 -17.23 -14.33
N ILE A 164 5.96 -15.93 -14.07
CA ILE A 164 7.27 -15.28 -13.85
C ILE A 164 7.89 -15.79 -12.56
N PHE A 165 7.10 -15.86 -11.47
CA PHE A 165 7.57 -16.42 -10.20
C PHE A 165 8.10 -17.84 -10.39
N LYS A 166 7.36 -18.71 -11.10
CA LYS A 166 7.78 -20.10 -11.36
C LYS A 166 9.08 -20.16 -12.14
N LEU A 167 9.25 -19.36 -13.19
CA LEU A 167 10.47 -19.31 -13.97
C LEU A 167 11.68 -18.90 -13.12
N LEU A 168 11.52 -17.91 -12.26
CA LEU A 168 12.57 -17.47 -11.33
C LEU A 168 12.87 -18.57 -10.29
N TYR A 169 11.83 -19.18 -9.71
CA TYR A 169 12.00 -20.29 -8.76
C TYR A 169 12.74 -21.46 -9.40
N ASP A 170 12.46 -21.79 -10.66
CA ASP A 170 13.14 -22.83 -11.43
C ASP A 170 14.57 -22.40 -11.90
N GLY A 171 15.00 -21.17 -11.63
CA GLY A 171 16.29 -20.65 -12.09
C GLY A 171 16.36 -20.27 -13.58
N LYS A 172 15.22 -20.18 -14.25
CA LYS A 172 15.10 -19.90 -15.69
C LYS A 172 14.92 -18.41 -15.94
N TRP A 173 15.95 -17.63 -15.68
CA TRP A 173 15.93 -16.17 -15.75
C TRP A 173 16.43 -15.59 -17.08
N GLN A 174 17.17 -16.38 -17.87
CA GLN A 174 17.80 -15.95 -19.11
C GLN A 174 16.74 -15.46 -20.12
N GLY A 175 17.03 -14.34 -20.77
CA GLY A 175 16.08 -13.71 -21.70
C GLY A 175 14.99 -12.84 -21.06
N MET A 176 14.83 -12.90 -19.71
CA MET A 176 13.92 -12.01 -18.98
C MET A 176 14.66 -10.91 -18.20
N TYR A 177 15.88 -11.19 -17.76
CA TYR A 177 16.70 -10.27 -16.99
C TYR A 177 18.10 -10.15 -17.60
N GLU A 178 18.68 -8.95 -17.53
CA GLU A 178 20.01 -8.67 -18.06
C GLU A 178 21.13 -9.43 -17.33
N SER A 179 20.93 -9.74 -16.07
CA SER A 179 21.87 -10.50 -15.25
C SER A 179 21.18 -11.36 -14.23
N GLN A 180 21.87 -12.40 -13.75
CA GLN A 180 21.37 -13.22 -12.66
C GLN A 180 21.17 -12.40 -11.36
N SER A 181 21.97 -11.35 -11.13
CA SER A 181 21.79 -10.49 -9.96
C SER A 181 20.48 -9.69 -10.02
N ASN A 182 20.04 -9.28 -11.22
CA ASN A 182 18.75 -8.64 -11.41
C ASN A 182 17.61 -9.64 -11.19
N ALA A 183 17.78 -10.88 -11.63
CA ALA A 183 16.82 -11.96 -11.39
C ALA A 183 16.75 -12.34 -9.89
N ASP A 184 17.89 -12.38 -9.20
CA ASP A 184 17.96 -12.61 -7.75
C ASP A 184 17.13 -11.56 -7.00
N LEU A 185 17.29 -10.27 -7.33
CA LEU A 185 16.54 -9.17 -6.71
C LEU A 185 15.04 -9.23 -7.04
N ALA A 186 14.71 -9.53 -8.29
CA ALA A 186 13.31 -9.68 -8.70
C ALA A 186 12.63 -10.82 -7.93
N PHE A 187 13.30 -11.96 -7.78
CA PHE A 187 12.77 -13.08 -7.01
C PHE A 187 12.66 -12.76 -5.52
N ALA A 188 13.66 -12.09 -4.94
CA ALA A 188 13.60 -11.62 -3.55
C ALA A 188 12.41 -10.67 -3.30
N ASN A 189 12.07 -9.78 -4.25
CA ASN A 189 10.90 -8.91 -4.15
C ASN A 189 9.58 -9.72 -4.16
N TYR A 190 9.47 -10.77 -5.00
CA TYR A 190 8.33 -11.68 -4.94
C TYR A 190 8.25 -12.40 -3.59
N LEU A 191 9.37 -12.87 -3.06
CA LEU A 191 9.38 -13.52 -1.75
C LEU A 191 8.98 -12.55 -0.64
N ALA A 192 9.49 -11.32 -0.63
CA ALA A 192 9.11 -10.31 0.36
C ALA A 192 7.61 -10.04 0.39
N PHE A 193 6.97 -10.01 -0.78
CA PHE A 193 5.52 -9.90 -0.90
C PHE A 193 4.78 -11.12 -0.35
N TRP A 194 5.15 -12.33 -0.80
CA TRP A 194 4.41 -13.56 -0.48
C TRP A 194 4.63 -14.07 0.94
N THR A 195 5.78 -13.77 1.56
CA THR A 195 6.09 -14.15 2.94
C THR A 195 5.75 -13.06 3.96
N ASN A 196 5.13 -11.96 3.49
CA ASN A 196 4.91 -10.77 4.31
C ASN A 196 6.20 -10.31 5.01
N LYS A 197 7.33 -10.27 4.25
CA LYS A 197 8.65 -9.82 4.71
C LYS A 197 9.28 -10.71 5.79
N ASP A 198 8.83 -11.94 5.95
CA ASP A 198 9.48 -12.89 6.85
C ASP A 198 10.85 -13.30 6.28
N PHE A 199 11.91 -12.63 6.78
CA PHE A 199 13.27 -12.86 6.33
C PHE A 199 13.69 -14.34 6.38
N ALA A 200 13.35 -15.04 7.46
CA ALA A 200 13.73 -16.45 7.62
C ALA A 200 13.02 -17.36 6.60
N GLN A 201 11.75 -17.07 6.29
CA GLN A 201 11.01 -17.81 5.27
C GLN A 201 11.51 -17.47 3.86
N MET A 202 11.81 -16.19 3.59
CA MET A 202 12.41 -15.77 2.33
C MET A 202 13.74 -16.49 2.07
N ASP A 203 14.62 -16.54 3.07
CA ASP A 203 15.93 -17.23 2.97
C ASP A 203 15.77 -18.72 2.67
N ARG A 204 14.87 -19.42 3.38
CA ARG A 204 14.59 -20.83 3.13
C ARG A 204 14.08 -21.11 1.71
N ILE A 205 13.12 -20.29 1.22
CA ILE A 205 12.55 -20.47 -0.12
C ILE A 205 13.59 -20.10 -1.19
N PHE A 206 14.37 -19.03 -0.98
CA PHE A 206 15.43 -18.67 -1.93
C PHE A 206 16.46 -19.78 -2.09
N ARG A 207 16.88 -20.42 -0.98
CA ARG A 207 17.83 -21.55 -1.00
C ARG A 207 17.31 -22.78 -1.71
N GLN A 208 15.99 -22.97 -1.79
CA GLN A 208 15.35 -24.08 -2.51
C GLN A 208 15.21 -23.78 -4.02
N SER A 209 15.40 -22.53 -4.44
CA SER A 209 15.21 -22.13 -5.84
C SER A 209 16.43 -22.45 -6.70
N GLY A 210 16.22 -22.56 -7.99
CA GLY A 210 17.29 -22.68 -8.99
C GLY A 210 18.16 -21.44 -9.16
N LEU A 211 17.84 -20.33 -8.49
CA LEU A 211 18.68 -19.11 -8.43
C LEU A 211 19.76 -19.23 -7.37
N TYR A 212 19.61 -20.13 -6.38
CA TYR A 212 20.60 -20.30 -5.33
C TYR A 212 21.96 -20.74 -5.92
N ARG A 213 23.03 -20.11 -5.45
CA ARG A 213 24.41 -20.41 -5.80
C ARG A 213 25.36 -19.96 -4.67
N GLU A 214 26.62 -20.41 -4.68
CA GLU A 214 27.63 -20.08 -3.66
C GLU A 214 27.80 -18.56 -3.40
N LYS A 215 27.54 -17.73 -4.42
CA LYS A 215 27.54 -16.26 -4.24
C LYS A 215 26.54 -15.82 -3.15
N TYR A 216 25.43 -16.52 -2.97
CA TYR A 216 24.42 -16.19 -1.97
C TYR A 216 24.98 -16.17 -0.54
N ASP A 217 25.87 -17.11 -0.23
CA ASP A 217 26.52 -17.23 1.09
C ASP A 217 27.86 -16.48 1.18
N ARG A 218 28.25 -15.80 0.11
CA ARG A 218 29.50 -15.03 0.09
C ARG A 218 29.44 -13.91 1.11
N LYS A 219 30.42 -13.89 2.02
CA LYS A 219 30.57 -12.83 3.03
C LYS A 219 30.86 -11.47 2.38
N THR A 220 30.15 -10.46 2.81
CA THR A 220 30.31 -9.06 2.44
C THR A 220 30.30 -8.22 3.72
N ARG A 221 31.47 -7.83 4.23
CA ARG A 221 31.66 -7.21 5.56
C ARG A 221 31.13 -8.13 6.67
N ASP A 222 30.09 -7.70 7.41
CA ASP A 222 29.54 -8.41 8.57
C ASP A 222 28.36 -9.32 8.22
N THR A 223 27.98 -9.44 6.95
CA THR A 223 26.79 -10.17 6.48
C THR A 223 27.08 -10.95 5.19
N THR A 224 26.08 -11.55 4.56
CA THR A 224 26.20 -12.25 3.28
C THR A 224 25.52 -11.47 2.14
N TYR A 225 25.89 -11.80 0.89
CA TYR A 225 25.19 -11.25 -0.28
C TYR A 225 23.69 -11.55 -0.24
N GLY A 226 23.29 -12.77 0.14
CA GLY A 226 21.89 -13.16 0.25
C GLY A 226 21.14 -12.34 1.30
N ALA A 227 21.75 -12.12 2.47
CA ALA A 227 21.13 -11.31 3.51
C ALA A 227 20.90 -9.86 3.04
N LEU A 228 21.89 -9.22 2.41
CA LEU A 228 21.74 -7.87 1.86
C LEU A 228 20.66 -7.81 0.78
N LEU A 229 20.59 -8.83 -0.09
CA LEU A 229 19.59 -8.94 -1.14
C LEU A 229 18.16 -9.01 -0.55
N LEU A 230 17.95 -9.85 0.46
CA LEU A 230 16.65 -9.98 1.11
C LEU A 230 16.25 -8.72 1.89
N GLU A 231 17.20 -8.09 2.59
CA GLU A 231 16.95 -6.82 3.28
C GLU A 231 16.59 -5.68 2.30
N GLU A 232 17.24 -5.64 1.13
CA GLU A 232 16.90 -4.69 0.06
C GLU A 232 15.48 -4.91 -0.43
N ALA A 233 15.11 -6.17 -0.70
CA ALA A 233 13.77 -6.54 -1.14
C ALA A 233 12.70 -6.20 -0.09
N ILE A 234 12.97 -6.46 1.20
CA ILE A 234 12.07 -6.11 2.31
C ILE A 234 11.84 -4.60 2.36
N ARG A 235 12.90 -3.79 2.24
CA ARG A 235 12.80 -2.32 2.22
C ARG A 235 12.08 -1.79 0.99
N ALA A 236 12.26 -2.42 -0.18
CA ALA A 236 11.65 -2.01 -1.43
C ALA A 236 10.18 -2.42 -1.53
N THR A 237 9.79 -3.50 -0.86
CA THR A 237 8.41 -4.00 -0.87
C THR A 237 7.56 -3.12 0.03
N LYS A 238 6.57 -2.45 -0.57
CA LYS A 238 5.57 -1.67 0.19
C LYS A 238 4.73 -2.62 1.03
N ASP A 239 4.36 -2.18 2.23
CA ASP A 239 3.37 -2.89 3.03
C ASP A 239 2.06 -2.92 2.25
N THR A 240 1.56 -4.12 1.99
CA THR A 240 0.31 -4.37 1.23
C THR A 240 -0.87 -4.46 2.17
#